data_d62486a3773412e68c94d75282945ea7
#
_entry.id   d62486a3773412e68c94d75282945ea7
#
_cell.length_a   1.000
_cell.length_b   1.000
_cell.length_c   1.000
_cell.angle_alpha   90.00
_cell.angle_beta   90.00
_cell.angle_gamma   90.00
#
_symmetry.space_group_name_H-M   'P 1'
#
loop_
_entity.id
_entity.type
_entity.pdbx_description
1 polymer ?
#
loop_
_entity_poly.entity_id
_entity_poly.type
_entity_poly.pdbx_seq_one_letter_code
_entity_poly.pdbx_strand_id
1 'polypeptide(L)'
;GAHDNHVVAISPYLGYGDSKMQGEMAVNEAVAAGLDATIVRPPWFYGPFQPLRQTTFFRMVRNGKFPVIGAGQQRRSMVYVDNLVDGILCAELTPAARGKGYWVADQRAYTVAEIVETVGRALVDEGLSVKPPTTHLPNVAALIAEVGDRVLQRVGVYQQQLHVLGEMGHTIAVDINRTTAEIGYVPKVELYEGMRRSIRWCLDQGLEL
;
A
#
# COMPACT_ATOMS: atom_id res chain seq x y z
N GLY A 1 -2.46 -14.19 12.63
CA GLY A 1 -2.07 -12.82 12.71
C GLY A 1 -0.70 -12.62 12.06
N ALA A 2 -0.53 -11.58 11.25
CA ALA A 2 0.78 -11.23 10.73
C ALA A 2 1.64 -10.77 11.92
N HIS A 3 2.53 -11.62 12.38
CA HIS A 3 3.52 -11.24 13.35
C HIS A 3 4.55 -10.32 12.70
N ASP A 4 5.07 -9.38 13.46
CA ASP A 4 6.08 -8.39 13.03
C ASP A 4 7.29 -8.99 12.28
N ASN A 5 7.54 -10.27 12.45
CA ASN A 5 8.64 -11.01 11.81
C ASN A 5 8.35 -11.45 10.36
N HIS A 6 7.13 -11.30 9.85
CA HIS A 6 6.81 -11.71 8.47
C HIS A 6 7.26 -10.71 7.41
N VAL A 7 7.59 -9.49 7.77
CA VAL A 7 8.11 -8.48 6.82
C VAL A 7 9.43 -8.92 6.19
N VAL A 8 10.24 -9.67 6.93
CA VAL A 8 11.55 -10.15 6.46
C VAL A 8 11.43 -11.19 5.34
N ALA A 9 10.29 -11.88 5.24
CA ALA A 9 10.09 -12.95 4.27
C ALA A 9 9.55 -12.46 2.90
N ILE A 10 9.20 -11.19 2.78
CA ILE A 10 8.39 -10.71 1.64
C ILE A 10 9.23 -10.23 0.45
N SER A 11 10.50 -9.90 0.62
CA SER A 11 11.32 -9.46 -0.51
C SER A 11 12.62 -10.25 -0.60
N PRO A 12 12.66 -11.28 -1.44
CA PRO A 12 13.92 -11.91 -1.81
C PRO A 12 14.73 -11.07 -2.81
N TYR A 13 14.28 -9.86 -3.13
CA TYR A 13 14.85 -9.02 -4.16
C TYR A 13 15.72 -7.94 -3.55
N LEU A 14 17.00 -8.01 -3.91
CA LEU A 14 18.03 -7.01 -3.64
C LEU A 14 17.55 -5.65 -4.16
N GLY A 15 17.38 -4.66 -3.29
CA GLY A 15 16.99 -3.32 -3.66
C GLY A 15 16.13 -2.62 -2.62
N TYR A 16 14.88 -2.33 -2.95
CA TYR A 16 14.02 -1.51 -2.10
C TYR A 16 13.68 -2.19 -0.76
N GLY A 17 13.28 -3.45 -0.78
CA GLY A 17 12.96 -4.23 0.44
C GLY A 17 14.16 -4.37 1.36
N ASP A 18 15.32 -4.71 0.81
CA ASP A 18 16.56 -4.86 1.58
C ASP A 18 17.01 -3.54 2.19
N SER A 19 16.90 -2.42 1.46
CA SER A 19 17.24 -1.10 2.01
C SER A 19 16.34 -0.71 3.17
N LYS A 20 15.05 -1.04 3.11
CA LYS A 20 14.11 -0.80 4.22
C LYS A 20 14.42 -1.69 5.42
N MET A 21 14.73 -2.95 5.19
CA MET A 21 15.12 -3.88 6.26
C MET A 21 16.42 -3.43 6.93
N GLN A 22 17.46 -3.07 6.17
CA GLN A 22 18.72 -2.56 6.72
C GLN A 22 18.52 -1.26 7.50
N GLY A 23 17.66 -0.36 7.00
CA GLY A 23 17.29 0.87 7.72
C GLY A 23 16.62 0.57 9.06
N GLU A 24 15.71 -0.40 9.10
CA GLU A 24 15.05 -0.82 10.33
C GLU A 24 16.03 -1.49 11.31
N MET A 25 16.95 -2.32 10.81
CA MET A 25 18.02 -2.92 11.62
C MET A 25 18.91 -1.84 12.25
N ALA A 26 19.34 -0.84 11.48
CA ALA A 26 20.15 0.27 11.98
C ALA A 26 19.41 1.09 13.06
N VAL A 27 18.10 1.33 12.90
CA VAL A 27 17.28 2.00 13.92
C VAL A 27 17.19 1.14 15.18
N ASN A 28 16.97 -0.16 15.06
CA ASN A 28 16.90 -1.07 16.21
C ASN A 28 18.24 -1.14 16.98
N GLU A 29 19.37 -1.16 16.27
CA GLU A 29 20.70 -1.07 16.89
C GLU A 29 20.89 0.25 17.65
N ALA A 30 20.48 1.37 17.06
CA ALA A 30 20.55 2.67 17.70
C ALA A 30 19.61 2.75 18.91
N VAL A 31 18.41 2.16 18.86
CA VAL A 31 17.50 2.04 20.01
C VAL A 31 18.12 1.23 21.12
N ALA A 32 18.79 0.12 20.80
CA ALA A 32 19.52 -0.67 21.80
C ALA A 32 20.67 0.12 22.45
N ALA A 33 21.24 1.10 21.74
CA ALA A 33 22.25 2.04 22.21
C ALA A 33 21.67 3.28 22.95
N GLY A 34 20.32 3.36 23.11
CA GLY A 34 19.66 4.43 23.86
C GLY A 34 18.94 5.49 23.03
N LEU A 35 18.83 5.33 21.69
CA LEU A 35 18.02 6.22 20.87
C LEU A 35 16.54 6.10 21.26
N ASP A 36 15.88 7.23 21.44
CA ASP A 36 14.43 7.30 21.57
C ASP A 36 13.78 7.34 20.19
N ALA A 37 13.33 6.20 19.72
CA ALA A 37 12.69 6.08 18.41
C ALA A 37 11.57 5.04 18.40
N THR A 38 10.60 5.25 17.53
CA THR A 38 9.52 4.32 17.21
C THR A 38 9.46 4.13 15.70
N ILE A 39 9.24 2.92 15.22
CA ILE A 39 9.15 2.61 13.79
C ILE A 39 7.68 2.53 13.40
N VAL A 40 7.27 3.36 12.42
CA VAL A 40 5.95 3.28 11.81
C VAL A 40 6.07 2.65 10.42
N ARG A 41 5.27 1.62 10.16
CA ARG A 41 5.25 0.86 8.91
C ARG A 41 3.92 1.09 8.19
N PRO A 42 3.81 2.08 7.29
CA PRO A 42 2.62 2.22 6.46
C PRO A 42 2.67 1.22 5.30
N PRO A 43 1.54 0.54 4.98
CA PRO A 43 1.41 -0.21 3.74
C PRO A 43 1.24 0.76 2.55
N TRP A 44 0.37 0.47 1.59
CA TRP A 44 0.08 1.40 0.51
C TRP A 44 -0.72 2.60 1.02
N PHE A 45 -0.07 3.75 1.20
CA PHE A 45 -0.74 5.00 1.59
C PHE A 45 -1.21 5.80 0.37
N TYR A 46 -2.32 6.52 0.52
CA TYR A 46 -2.99 7.30 -0.51
C TYR A 46 -3.65 8.54 0.10
N GLY A 47 -3.93 9.56 -0.72
CA GLY A 47 -4.52 10.81 -0.26
C GLY A 47 -4.08 12.01 -1.09
N PRO A 48 -4.47 13.22 -0.71
CA PRO A 48 -3.95 14.46 -1.28
C PRO A 48 -2.41 14.50 -1.28
N PHE A 49 -1.84 15.27 -2.22
CA PHE A 49 -0.38 15.36 -2.44
C PHE A 49 0.28 14.06 -2.89
N GLN A 50 -0.49 13.14 -3.41
CA GLN A 50 -0.04 11.84 -3.88
C GLN A 50 0.91 11.93 -5.08
N PRO A 51 1.82 10.94 -5.25
CA PRO A 51 2.71 10.88 -6.41
C PRO A 51 1.94 10.54 -7.71
N LEU A 52 2.52 10.89 -8.87
CA LEU A 52 1.93 10.65 -10.19
C LEU A 52 1.49 9.20 -10.44
N ARG A 53 2.16 8.22 -9.83
CA ARG A 53 1.75 6.81 -9.95
C ARG A 53 0.33 6.55 -9.44
N GLN A 54 -0.11 7.29 -8.41
CA GLN A 54 -1.45 7.17 -7.87
C GLN A 54 -2.49 7.79 -8.82
N THR A 55 -2.16 8.93 -9.43
CA THR A 55 -2.99 9.54 -10.48
C THR A 55 -3.10 8.60 -11.69
N THR A 56 -2.00 7.93 -12.05
CA THR A 56 -2.00 6.91 -13.11
C THR A 56 -2.93 5.74 -12.76
N PHE A 57 -2.96 5.31 -11.51
CA PHE A 57 -3.89 4.27 -11.05
C PHE A 57 -5.34 4.68 -11.26
N PHE A 58 -5.74 5.88 -10.86
CA PHE A 58 -7.09 6.40 -11.09
C PHE A 58 -7.43 6.46 -12.58
N ARG A 59 -6.50 6.92 -13.41
CA ARG A 59 -6.66 6.96 -14.87
C ARG A 59 -6.83 5.56 -15.47
N MET A 60 -6.08 4.58 -15.00
CA MET A 60 -6.22 3.20 -15.45
C MET A 60 -7.58 2.61 -15.09
N VAL A 61 -8.07 2.84 -13.86
CA VAL A 61 -9.40 2.41 -13.42
C VAL A 61 -10.48 3.10 -14.25
N ARG A 62 -10.41 4.43 -14.42
CA ARG A 62 -11.36 5.21 -15.24
C ARG A 62 -11.47 4.67 -16.66
N ASN A 63 -10.36 4.28 -17.26
CA ASN A 63 -10.31 3.77 -18.63
C ASN A 63 -10.59 2.27 -18.76
N GLY A 64 -10.88 1.56 -17.66
CA GLY A 64 -11.08 0.12 -17.65
C GLY A 64 -9.82 -0.71 -17.93
N LYS A 65 -8.63 -0.09 -17.81
CA LYS A 65 -7.34 -0.68 -18.17
C LYS A 65 -6.51 -1.16 -16.98
N PHE A 66 -7.03 -1.02 -15.75
CA PHE A 66 -6.31 -1.55 -14.59
C PHE A 66 -6.33 -3.08 -14.62
N PRO A 67 -5.16 -3.74 -14.60
CA PRO A 67 -5.11 -5.20 -14.68
C PRO A 67 -5.59 -5.82 -13.37
N VAL A 68 -6.59 -6.68 -13.43
CA VAL A 68 -7.08 -7.48 -12.31
C VAL A 68 -6.65 -8.92 -12.53
N ILE A 69 -5.93 -9.50 -11.57
CA ILE A 69 -5.47 -10.89 -11.62
C ILE A 69 -6.59 -11.81 -11.14
N GLY A 70 -7.02 -12.73 -11.97
CA GLY A 70 -8.13 -13.63 -11.67
C GLY A 70 -9.41 -12.87 -11.33
N ALA A 71 -10.02 -13.20 -10.20
CA ALA A 71 -11.19 -12.49 -9.68
C ALA A 71 -10.84 -11.32 -8.75
N GLY A 72 -9.57 -10.91 -8.66
CA GLY A 72 -9.13 -9.80 -7.83
C GLY A 72 -9.27 -10.04 -6.31
N GLN A 73 -9.22 -11.29 -5.88
CA GLN A 73 -9.44 -11.66 -4.46
C GLN A 73 -8.20 -11.46 -3.58
N GLN A 74 -7.06 -11.13 -4.18
CA GLN A 74 -5.85 -10.79 -3.44
C GLN A 74 -6.11 -9.55 -2.58
N ARG A 75 -5.64 -9.56 -1.33
CA ARG A 75 -5.90 -8.48 -0.39
C ARG A 75 -4.73 -7.51 -0.30
N ARG A 76 -5.07 -6.25 -0.10
CA ARG A 76 -4.14 -5.15 0.14
C ARG A 76 -4.55 -4.38 1.38
N SER A 77 -3.63 -4.21 2.31
CA SER A 77 -3.77 -3.17 3.33
C SER A 77 -3.42 -1.83 2.73
N MET A 78 -4.22 -0.84 3.06
CA MET A 78 -4.06 0.54 2.64
C MET A 78 -4.15 1.45 3.85
N VAL A 79 -3.74 2.70 3.70
CA VAL A 79 -3.96 3.73 4.72
C VAL A 79 -4.17 5.09 4.07
N TYR A 80 -5.25 5.76 4.43
CA TYR A 80 -5.47 7.14 4.04
C TYR A 80 -4.49 8.07 4.78
N VAL A 81 -4.00 9.12 4.09
CA VAL A 81 -2.91 9.96 4.61
C VAL A 81 -3.21 10.55 5.99
N ASP A 82 -4.44 11.01 6.26
CA ASP A 82 -4.79 11.56 7.58
C ASP A 82 -4.81 10.46 8.66
N ASN A 83 -5.27 9.25 8.33
CA ASN A 83 -5.16 8.09 9.21
C ASN A 83 -3.69 7.76 9.53
N LEU A 84 -2.81 7.86 8.52
CA LEU A 84 -1.37 7.65 8.71
C LEU A 84 -0.77 8.70 9.65
N VAL A 85 -1.11 9.98 9.45
CA VAL A 85 -0.67 11.06 10.33
C VAL A 85 -1.16 10.85 11.76
N ASP A 86 -2.45 10.51 11.94
CA ASP A 86 -2.99 10.16 13.26
C ASP A 86 -2.20 9.01 13.91
N GLY A 87 -1.87 7.97 13.15
CA GLY A 87 -1.10 6.84 13.65
C GLY A 87 0.34 7.21 14.06
N ILE A 88 0.99 8.10 13.30
CA ILE A 88 2.31 8.63 13.65
C ILE A 88 2.23 9.43 14.96
N LEU A 89 1.23 10.30 15.09
CA LEU A 89 1.03 11.09 16.32
C LEU A 89 0.70 10.21 17.52
N CYS A 90 -0.13 9.17 17.35
CA CYS A 90 -0.38 8.19 18.41
C CYS A 90 0.91 7.50 18.87
N ALA A 91 1.78 7.12 17.93
CA ALA A 91 3.06 6.48 18.25
C ALA A 91 4.02 7.45 18.98
N GLU A 92 4.09 8.71 18.54
CA GLU A 92 4.92 9.75 19.14
C GLU A 92 4.49 10.09 20.58
N LEU A 93 3.17 10.24 20.77
CA LEU A 93 2.60 10.65 22.05
C LEU A 93 2.50 9.52 23.09
N THR A 94 2.81 8.28 22.70
CA THR A 94 2.73 7.11 23.59
C THR A 94 4.13 6.70 24.09
N PRO A 95 4.52 7.00 25.34
CA PRO A 95 5.86 6.65 25.84
C PRO A 95 6.18 5.15 25.76
N ALA A 96 5.17 4.29 25.86
CA ALA A 96 5.31 2.84 25.75
C ALA A 96 5.61 2.35 24.32
N ALA A 97 5.54 3.23 23.31
CA ALA A 97 5.87 2.92 21.92
C ALA A 97 7.38 2.93 21.64
N ARG A 98 8.16 3.53 22.52
CA ARG A 98 9.62 3.62 22.39
C ARG A 98 10.24 2.24 22.15
N GLY A 99 11.11 2.16 21.16
CA GLY A 99 11.83 0.93 20.77
C GLY A 99 10.98 -0.13 20.10
N LYS A 100 9.75 0.23 19.67
CA LYS A 100 8.84 -0.72 19.00
C LYS A 100 8.52 -0.29 17.59
N GLY A 101 7.95 -1.23 16.80
CA GLY A 101 7.47 -0.99 15.45
C GLY A 101 5.97 -1.28 15.34
N TYR A 102 5.23 -0.41 14.61
CA TYR A 102 3.80 -0.50 14.45
C TYR A 102 3.36 -0.42 13.00
N TRP A 103 2.47 -1.32 12.60
CA TRP A 103 1.73 -1.18 11.35
C TRP A 103 0.63 -0.14 11.52
N VAL A 104 0.60 0.87 10.65
CA VAL A 104 -0.46 1.87 10.60
C VAL A 104 -1.20 1.72 9.28
N ALA A 105 -2.41 1.18 9.33
CA ALA A 105 -3.24 0.86 8.19
C ALA A 105 -4.71 1.18 8.48
N ASP A 106 -5.55 1.11 7.44
CA ASP A 106 -7.00 1.12 7.61
C ASP A 106 -7.46 -0.11 8.40
N GLN A 107 -8.70 -0.09 8.89
CA GLN A 107 -9.24 -1.10 9.81
C GLN A 107 -9.11 -2.54 9.30
N ARG A 108 -9.10 -2.73 7.98
CA ARG A 108 -8.98 -4.03 7.34
C ARG A 108 -8.25 -3.95 6.01
N ALA A 109 -7.80 -5.09 5.53
CA ALA A 109 -7.34 -5.22 4.16
C ALA A 109 -8.53 -5.38 3.19
N TYR A 110 -8.42 -4.77 2.01
CA TYR A 110 -9.40 -4.77 0.94
C TYR A 110 -8.98 -5.74 -0.18
N THR A 111 -9.92 -6.35 -0.88
CA THR A 111 -9.58 -7.07 -2.11
C THR A 111 -9.23 -6.09 -3.23
N VAL A 112 -8.40 -6.51 -4.18
CA VAL A 112 -8.08 -5.69 -5.36
C VAL A 112 -9.35 -5.33 -6.13
N ALA A 113 -10.28 -6.28 -6.27
CA ALA A 113 -11.59 -6.03 -6.88
C ALA A 113 -12.35 -4.93 -6.14
N GLU A 114 -12.44 -4.99 -4.81
CA GLU A 114 -13.09 -3.97 -3.98
C GLU A 114 -12.44 -2.58 -4.12
N ILE A 115 -11.10 -2.53 -4.18
CA ILE A 115 -10.38 -1.26 -4.38
C ILE A 115 -10.73 -0.64 -5.73
N VAL A 116 -10.68 -1.44 -6.80
CA VAL A 116 -11.00 -0.98 -8.16
C VAL A 116 -12.46 -0.51 -8.27
N GLU A 117 -13.39 -1.28 -7.72
CA GLU A 117 -14.82 -0.91 -7.68
C GLU A 117 -15.05 0.38 -6.90
N THR A 118 -14.41 0.51 -5.73
CA THR A 118 -14.52 1.71 -4.88
C THR A 118 -13.98 2.95 -5.59
N VAL A 119 -12.84 2.85 -6.26
CA VAL A 119 -12.27 3.94 -7.07
C VAL A 119 -13.19 4.27 -8.25
N GLY A 120 -13.71 3.27 -8.95
CA GLY A 120 -14.64 3.47 -10.05
C GLY A 120 -15.89 4.24 -9.61
N ARG A 121 -16.50 3.85 -8.49
CA ARG A 121 -17.63 4.55 -7.89
C ARG A 121 -17.27 5.98 -7.49
N ALA A 122 -16.13 6.17 -6.81
CA ALA A 122 -15.69 7.49 -6.40
C ALA A 122 -15.45 8.44 -7.59
N LEU A 123 -14.90 7.93 -8.71
CA LEU A 123 -14.73 8.71 -9.94
C LEU A 123 -16.08 9.15 -10.53
N VAL A 124 -17.06 8.25 -10.54
CA VAL A 124 -18.43 8.58 -11.01
C VAL A 124 -19.08 9.65 -10.13
N ASP A 125 -18.96 9.52 -8.82
CA ASP A 125 -19.54 10.48 -7.85
C ASP A 125 -18.85 11.87 -7.90
N GLU A 126 -17.61 11.93 -8.41
CA GLU A 126 -16.91 13.19 -8.72
C GLU A 126 -17.14 13.66 -10.18
N GLY A 127 -18.12 13.11 -10.87
CA GLY A 127 -18.60 13.59 -12.19
C GLY A 127 -17.84 13.03 -13.39
N LEU A 128 -17.00 12.01 -13.21
CA LEU A 128 -16.23 11.42 -14.30
C LEU A 128 -16.92 10.17 -14.84
N SER A 129 -16.85 9.97 -16.16
CA SER A 129 -17.30 8.72 -16.79
C SER A 129 -16.26 7.63 -16.60
N VAL A 130 -16.69 6.42 -16.22
CA VAL A 130 -15.82 5.25 -16.02
C VAL A 130 -16.18 4.16 -17.03
N LYS A 131 -15.18 3.61 -17.72
CA LYS A 131 -15.36 2.50 -18.64
C LYS A 131 -15.38 1.18 -17.89
N PRO A 132 -16.14 0.19 -18.36
CA PRO A 132 -16.10 -1.15 -17.79
C PRO A 132 -14.68 -1.72 -17.77
N PRO A 133 -14.32 -2.52 -16.75
CA PRO A 133 -13.03 -3.19 -16.71
C PRO A 133 -12.84 -4.11 -17.93
N THR A 134 -11.75 -3.95 -18.64
CA THR A 134 -11.45 -4.74 -19.85
C THR A 134 -10.23 -5.64 -19.70
N THR A 135 -9.43 -5.43 -18.66
CA THR A 135 -8.14 -6.12 -18.47
C THR A 135 -8.22 -7.10 -17.30
N HIS A 136 -8.68 -8.31 -17.61
CA HIS A 136 -8.61 -9.44 -16.69
C HIS A 136 -7.46 -10.35 -17.10
N LEU A 137 -6.51 -10.57 -16.20
CA LEU A 137 -5.38 -11.45 -16.44
C LEU A 137 -5.57 -12.77 -15.68
N PRO A 138 -5.28 -13.93 -16.29
CA PRO A 138 -5.35 -15.19 -15.58
C PRO A 138 -4.32 -15.23 -14.44
N ASN A 139 -4.57 -16.03 -13.41
CA ASN A 139 -3.68 -16.17 -12.25
C ASN A 139 -2.23 -16.52 -12.65
N VAL A 140 -2.05 -17.28 -13.71
CA VAL A 140 -0.73 -17.63 -14.24
C VAL A 140 0.07 -16.42 -14.74
N ALA A 141 -0.59 -15.31 -15.11
CA ALA A 141 0.10 -14.13 -15.61
C ALA A 141 0.98 -13.48 -14.52
N ALA A 142 0.53 -13.45 -13.26
CA ALA A 142 1.33 -12.97 -12.15
C ALA A 142 2.56 -13.87 -11.91
N LEU A 143 2.40 -15.18 -11.99
CA LEU A 143 3.50 -16.12 -11.85
C LEU A 143 4.55 -15.96 -12.96
N ILE A 144 4.09 -15.80 -14.22
CA ILE A 144 5.00 -15.55 -15.35
C ILE A 144 5.75 -14.23 -15.15
N ALA A 145 5.05 -13.17 -14.72
CA ALA A 145 5.65 -11.89 -14.45
C ALA A 145 6.70 -11.98 -13.31
N GLU A 146 6.39 -12.67 -12.24
CA GLU A 146 7.31 -12.90 -11.11
C GLU A 146 8.58 -13.67 -11.54
N VAL A 147 8.42 -14.75 -12.31
CA VAL A 147 9.55 -15.52 -12.81
C VAL A 147 10.39 -14.68 -13.77
N GLY A 148 9.75 -13.94 -14.68
CA GLY A 148 10.42 -13.04 -15.62
C GLY A 148 11.19 -11.92 -14.91
N ASP A 149 10.58 -11.28 -13.92
CA ASP A 149 11.23 -10.25 -13.09
C ASP A 149 12.45 -10.81 -12.37
N ARG A 150 12.32 -12.00 -11.75
CA ARG A 150 13.42 -12.69 -11.06
C ARG A 150 14.59 -13.00 -11.97
N VAL A 151 14.31 -13.42 -13.22
CA VAL A 151 15.36 -13.70 -14.22
C VAL A 151 16.05 -12.41 -14.65
N LEU A 152 15.29 -11.35 -14.95
CA LEU A 152 15.84 -10.06 -15.35
C LEU A 152 16.71 -9.43 -14.26
N GLN A 153 16.26 -9.51 -13.00
CA GLN A 153 17.05 -9.00 -11.87
C GLN A 153 18.38 -9.74 -11.69
N ARG A 154 18.44 -11.05 -11.97
CA ARG A 154 19.71 -11.80 -11.92
C ARG A 154 20.75 -11.33 -12.94
N VAL A 155 20.29 -10.73 -14.04
CA VAL A 155 21.19 -10.11 -15.04
C VAL A 155 21.31 -8.60 -14.89
N GLY A 156 20.87 -8.06 -13.74
CA GLY A 156 21.00 -6.64 -13.40
C GLY A 156 19.96 -5.72 -14.06
N VAL A 157 18.90 -6.26 -14.65
CA VAL A 157 17.85 -5.49 -15.30
C VAL A 157 16.62 -5.45 -14.40
N TYR A 158 16.20 -4.25 -13.96
CA TYR A 158 14.99 -4.04 -13.21
C TYR A 158 13.87 -3.49 -14.10
N GLN A 159 12.76 -4.21 -14.16
CA GLN A 159 11.56 -3.79 -14.90
C GLN A 159 10.39 -3.59 -13.92
N GLN A 160 10.16 -2.34 -13.52
CA GLN A 160 9.15 -1.96 -12.53
C GLN A 160 7.75 -2.52 -12.83
N GLN A 161 7.34 -2.51 -14.09
CA GLN A 161 6.00 -2.96 -14.50
C GLN A 161 5.83 -4.48 -14.28
N LEU A 162 6.87 -5.24 -14.59
CA LEU A 162 6.89 -6.69 -14.41
C LEU A 162 6.88 -7.06 -12.92
N HIS A 163 7.69 -6.34 -12.13
CA HIS A 163 7.74 -6.48 -10.69
C HIS A 163 6.37 -6.23 -10.05
N VAL A 164 5.75 -5.10 -10.35
CA VAL A 164 4.41 -4.75 -9.83
C VAL A 164 3.35 -5.77 -10.24
N LEU A 165 3.40 -6.27 -11.49
CA LEU A 165 2.45 -7.28 -11.95
C LEU A 165 2.63 -8.61 -11.19
N GLY A 166 3.86 -9.03 -10.91
CA GLY A 166 4.16 -10.20 -10.07
C GLY A 166 3.59 -10.03 -8.66
N GLU A 167 3.85 -8.87 -8.02
CA GLU A 167 3.32 -8.57 -6.69
C GLU A 167 1.78 -8.55 -6.65
N MET A 168 1.12 -8.14 -7.73
CA MET A 168 -0.35 -8.10 -7.78
C MET A 168 -0.99 -9.48 -7.62
N GLY A 169 -0.28 -10.56 -7.87
CA GLY A 169 -0.74 -11.94 -7.64
C GLY A 169 -0.83 -12.36 -6.17
N HIS A 170 -0.16 -11.64 -5.28
CA HIS A 170 -0.05 -12.01 -3.86
C HIS A 170 -0.94 -11.15 -2.96
N THR A 171 -1.29 -11.69 -1.79
CA THR A 171 -1.93 -10.92 -0.72
C THR A 171 -0.87 -10.25 0.14
N ILE A 172 -0.97 -8.93 0.30
CA ILE A 172 -0.13 -8.10 1.19
C ILE A 172 -1.06 -7.42 2.19
N ALA A 173 -1.26 -8.07 3.33
CA ALA A 173 -2.18 -7.63 4.37
C ALA A 173 -1.50 -7.62 5.73
N VAL A 174 -1.78 -6.58 6.50
CA VAL A 174 -1.27 -6.39 7.86
C VAL A 174 -2.43 -6.31 8.85
N ASP A 175 -2.15 -6.64 10.10
CA ASP A 175 -3.06 -6.52 11.23
C ASP A 175 -2.63 -5.33 12.10
N ILE A 176 -3.59 -4.51 12.51
CA ILE A 176 -3.37 -3.34 13.37
C ILE A 176 -3.86 -3.53 14.81
N ASN A 177 -4.28 -4.73 15.21
CA ASN A 177 -4.82 -4.97 16.55
C ASN A 177 -3.83 -4.58 17.65
N ARG A 178 -2.55 -4.91 17.46
CA ARG A 178 -1.49 -4.50 18.37
C ARG A 178 -1.32 -2.98 18.40
N THR A 179 -1.34 -2.33 17.24
CA THR A 179 -1.24 -0.87 17.12
C THR A 179 -2.38 -0.19 17.86
N THR A 180 -3.62 -0.65 17.66
CA THR A 180 -4.80 -0.15 18.37
C THR A 180 -4.66 -0.36 19.89
N ALA A 181 -4.25 -1.55 20.32
CA ALA A 181 -4.16 -1.89 21.74
C ALA A 181 -3.05 -1.12 22.48
N GLU A 182 -1.88 -0.94 21.84
CA GLU A 182 -0.72 -0.37 22.53
C GLU A 182 -0.62 1.16 22.40
N ILE A 183 -1.05 1.75 21.29
CA ILE A 183 -0.93 3.20 21.05
C ILE A 183 -2.27 3.91 20.81
N GLY A 184 -3.40 3.19 20.89
CA GLY A 184 -4.73 3.76 20.77
C GLY A 184 -5.11 4.23 19.35
N TYR A 185 -4.36 3.81 18.33
CA TYR A 185 -4.66 4.18 16.95
C TYR A 185 -5.95 3.54 16.47
N VAL A 186 -6.85 4.37 15.92
CA VAL A 186 -8.08 3.93 15.26
C VAL A 186 -8.25 4.73 13.96
N PRO A 187 -8.25 4.08 12.79
CA PRO A 187 -8.47 4.79 11.52
C PRO A 187 -9.88 5.36 11.46
N LYS A 188 -10.01 6.62 11.03
CA LYS A 188 -11.27 7.38 11.00
C LYS A 188 -11.86 7.52 9.61
N VAL A 189 -11.02 7.49 8.58
CA VAL A 189 -11.40 7.65 7.18
C VAL A 189 -11.39 6.30 6.50
N GLU A 190 -12.54 5.89 5.98
CA GLU A 190 -12.68 4.65 5.24
C GLU A 190 -12.24 4.78 3.78
N LEU A 191 -12.00 3.66 3.10
CA LEU A 191 -11.48 3.58 1.73
C LEU A 191 -12.25 4.47 0.75
N TYR A 192 -13.57 4.40 0.74
CA TYR A 192 -14.39 5.16 -0.21
C TYR A 192 -14.22 6.67 -0.03
N GLU A 193 -14.34 7.16 1.19
CA GLU A 193 -14.20 8.59 1.48
C GLU A 193 -12.77 9.08 1.20
N GLY A 194 -11.76 8.29 1.56
CA GLY A 194 -10.37 8.63 1.27
C GLY A 194 -10.08 8.68 -0.23
N MET A 195 -10.65 7.74 -1.02
CA MET A 195 -10.51 7.76 -2.49
C MET A 195 -11.22 8.96 -3.11
N ARG A 196 -12.42 9.32 -2.64
CA ARG A 196 -13.11 10.53 -3.09
C ARG A 196 -12.29 11.79 -2.84
N ARG A 197 -11.76 11.96 -1.62
CA ARG A 197 -10.90 13.12 -1.28
C ARG A 197 -9.65 13.16 -2.16
N SER A 198 -9.05 12.02 -2.45
CA SER A 198 -7.87 11.93 -3.31
C SER A 198 -8.18 12.33 -4.75
N ILE A 199 -9.31 11.84 -5.30
CA ILE A 199 -9.77 12.16 -6.67
C ILE A 199 -10.12 13.65 -6.76
N ARG A 200 -10.89 14.19 -5.82
CA ARG A 200 -11.24 15.61 -5.76
C ARG A 200 -10.01 16.49 -5.74
N TRP A 201 -9.04 16.16 -4.89
CA TRP A 201 -7.77 16.88 -4.87
C TRP A 201 -7.06 16.87 -6.24
N CYS A 202 -7.04 15.73 -6.94
CA CYS A 202 -6.48 15.67 -8.28
C CYS A 202 -7.20 16.63 -9.24
N LEU A 203 -8.53 16.65 -9.21
CA LEU A 203 -9.34 17.55 -10.05
C LEU A 203 -9.09 19.02 -9.72
N ASP A 204 -9.02 19.37 -8.43
CA ASP A 204 -8.72 20.72 -7.96
C ASP A 204 -7.32 21.20 -8.38
N GLN A 205 -6.36 20.28 -8.53
CA GLN A 205 -5.03 20.56 -9.06
C GLN A 205 -4.97 20.57 -10.60
N GLY A 206 -6.09 20.39 -11.28
CA GLY A 206 -6.13 20.31 -12.75
C GLY A 206 -5.45 19.06 -13.33
N LEU A 207 -5.25 18.01 -12.51
CA LEU A 207 -4.65 16.77 -12.98
C LEU A 207 -5.64 15.99 -13.84
N GLU A 208 -5.19 15.50 -14.97
CA GLU A 208 -5.96 14.65 -15.85
C GLU A 208 -6.07 13.23 -15.27
N LEU A 209 -7.30 12.78 -15.00
CA LEU A 209 -7.64 11.44 -14.49
C LEU A 209 -8.25 10.55 -15.56
#